data_abba56e2777da8d6960af68f8547d26b
#
_entry.id   abba56e2777da8d6960af68f8547d26b
#
_cell.length_a   1.000
_cell.length_b   1.000
_cell.length_c   1.000
_cell.angle_alpha   90.00
_cell.angle_beta   90.00
_cell.angle_gamma   90.00
#
_symmetry.space_group_name_H-M   'P 1'
#
loop_
_entity.id
_entity.type
_entity.pdbx_description
1 polymer ?
#
loop_
_entity_poly.entity_id
_entity_poly.type
_entity_poly.pdbx_seq_one_letter_code
_entity_poly.pdbx_strand_id
1 'polypeptide(L)'
;MKFPKKIKMSGFEINLVLLDHEISYEVSEQQGSFVSKPPLTIYLDKKIIERGDRTSLNVLIHEVLHFVYYQYQLNLTKQLDDESKEEKEVNSIANGVIEMLLDTDLKEWILKTIREIK
;
A
#
# COMPACT_ATOMS: atom_id res chain seq x y z
N MET A 1 -4.89 0.30 -18.39
CA MET A 1 -4.69 1.48 -17.52
C MET A 1 -3.26 1.51 -17.01
N LYS A 2 -2.61 2.65 -17.14
CA LYS A 2 -1.25 2.79 -16.64
C LYS A 2 -1.25 2.96 -15.12
N PHE A 3 -0.31 2.27 -14.47
CA PHE A 3 -0.09 2.48 -13.05
C PHE A 3 0.45 3.91 -12.84
N PRO A 4 -0.10 4.67 -11.88
CA PRO A 4 0.35 6.04 -11.68
C PRO A 4 1.78 6.12 -11.17
N LYS A 5 2.47 7.22 -11.48
CA LYS A 5 3.84 7.45 -11.02
C LYS A 5 3.89 8.20 -9.70
N LYS A 6 2.83 8.87 -9.35
CA LYS A 6 2.72 9.56 -8.05
C LYS A 6 1.26 9.74 -7.69
N ILE A 7 1.02 9.85 -6.40
CA ILE A 7 -0.32 10.12 -5.87
C ILE A 7 -0.23 11.27 -4.87
N LYS A 8 -1.37 11.89 -4.63
CA LYS A 8 -1.50 12.91 -3.57
C LYS A 8 -2.53 12.43 -2.56
N MET A 9 -2.14 12.42 -1.29
CA MET A 9 -3.04 12.07 -0.20
C MET A 9 -2.82 13.06 0.93
N SER A 10 -3.89 13.75 1.36
CA SER A 10 -3.85 14.69 2.47
C SER A 10 -2.76 15.75 2.34
N GLY A 11 -2.53 16.24 1.12
CA GLY A 11 -1.51 17.25 0.86
C GLY A 11 -0.10 16.72 0.67
N PHE A 12 0.12 15.43 0.91
CA PHE A 12 1.42 14.81 0.65
C PHE A 12 1.50 14.31 -0.78
N GLU A 13 2.64 14.54 -1.42
CA GLU A 13 2.93 13.96 -2.72
C GLU A 13 3.82 12.74 -2.50
N ILE A 14 3.40 11.59 -3.03
CA ILE A 14 4.09 10.33 -2.83
C ILE A 14 4.46 9.76 -4.20
N ASN A 15 5.74 9.48 -4.39
CA ASN A 15 6.21 8.84 -5.61
C ASN A 15 5.92 7.35 -5.55
N LEU A 16 5.47 6.78 -6.66
CA LEU A 16 5.24 5.35 -6.79
C LEU A 16 6.27 4.82 -7.79
N VAL A 17 7.19 4.00 -7.32
CA VAL A 17 8.30 3.50 -8.12
C VAL A 17 8.18 1.98 -8.26
N LEU A 18 8.10 1.52 -9.50
CA LEU A 18 8.09 0.08 -9.78
C LEU A 18 9.54 -0.36 -10.00
N LEU A 19 9.99 -1.29 -9.17
CA LEU A 19 11.33 -1.86 -9.27
C LEU A 19 11.28 -3.21 -9.98
N ASP A 20 12.30 -3.48 -10.78
CA ASP A 20 12.45 -4.80 -11.36
C ASP A 20 12.49 -5.84 -10.24
N HIS A 21 11.90 -7.00 -10.49
CA HIS A 21 11.76 -8.06 -9.49
C HIS A 21 13.08 -8.40 -8.79
N GLU A 22 14.16 -8.54 -9.55
CA GLU A 22 15.47 -8.85 -9.01
C GLU A 22 15.97 -7.76 -8.08
N ILE A 23 15.76 -6.50 -8.45
CA ILE A 23 16.19 -5.36 -7.65
C ILE A 23 15.38 -5.27 -6.35
N SER A 24 14.07 -5.49 -6.40
CA SER A 24 13.23 -5.38 -5.22
C SER A 24 13.66 -6.41 -4.16
N TYR A 25 14.00 -7.63 -4.56
CA TYR A 25 14.47 -8.65 -3.61
C TYR A 25 15.87 -8.38 -3.10
N GLU A 26 16.77 -7.85 -3.93
CA GLU A 26 18.14 -7.54 -3.51
C GLU A 26 18.18 -6.36 -2.53
N VAL A 27 17.36 -5.32 -2.77
CA VAL A 27 17.42 -4.09 -2.01
C VAL A 27 16.60 -4.14 -0.73
N SER A 28 15.41 -4.74 -0.78
CA SER A 28 14.48 -4.68 0.35
C SER A 28 14.08 -6.04 0.91
N GLU A 29 14.39 -7.12 0.21
CA GLU A 29 13.92 -8.48 0.54
C GLU A 29 12.39 -8.54 0.67
N GLN A 30 11.68 -7.60 0.06
CA GLN A 30 10.24 -7.43 0.19
C GLN A 30 9.61 -7.13 -1.16
N GLN A 31 8.31 -7.39 -1.26
CA GLN A 31 7.54 -7.10 -2.45
C GLN A 31 7.22 -5.61 -2.59
N GLY A 32 7.46 -4.84 -1.54
CA GLY A 32 7.28 -3.40 -1.53
C GLY A 32 7.84 -2.78 -0.26
N SER A 33 7.98 -1.47 -0.26
CA SER A 33 8.43 -0.73 0.91
C SER A 33 7.98 0.73 0.82
N PHE A 34 7.80 1.35 1.99
CA PHE A 34 7.50 2.77 2.10
C PHE A 34 8.67 3.48 2.75
N VAL A 35 9.15 4.55 2.11
CA VAL A 35 10.23 5.38 2.64
C VAL A 35 9.64 6.69 3.15
N SER A 36 9.75 6.92 4.45
CA SER A 36 9.15 8.07 5.12
C SER A 36 10.01 9.33 5.09
N LYS A 37 11.22 9.27 4.54
CA LYS A 37 12.07 10.43 4.38
C LYS A 37 11.76 11.11 3.05
N PRO A 38 11.70 12.47 3.02
CA PRO A 38 11.46 13.16 1.75
C PRO A 38 12.54 12.85 0.71
N PRO A 39 12.16 12.65 -0.56
CA PRO A 39 10.78 12.60 -1.04
C PRO A 39 10.08 11.29 -0.66
N LEU A 40 8.84 11.38 -0.18
CA LEU A 40 8.08 10.21 0.21
C LEU A 40 7.92 9.29 -1.00
N THR A 41 8.22 8.02 -0.82
CA THR A 41 8.23 7.07 -1.94
C THR A 41 7.72 5.72 -1.49
N ILE A 42 6.88 5.12 -2.33
CA ILE A 42 6.47 3.73 -2.20
C ILE A 42 7.15 2.96 -3.34
N TYR A 43 7.96 1.98 -2.97
CA TYR A 43 8.57 1.07 -3.94
C TYR A 43 7.74 -0.20 -4.01
N LEU A 44 7.52 -0.70 -5.21
CA LEU A 44 6.71 -1.89 -5.45
C LEU A 44 7.41 -2.77 -6.47
N ASP A 45 7.27 -4.08 -6.29
CA ASP A 45 7.79 -5.05 -7.26
C ASP A 45 6.96 -4.95 -8.55
N LYS A 46 7.61 -4.56 -9.63
CA LYS A 46 6.96 -4.35 -10.92
C LYS A 46 6.23 -5.61 -11.42
N LYS A 47 6.88 -6.76 -11.29
CA LYS A 47 6.31 -8.01 -11.77
C LYS A 47 5.02 -8.35 -11.02
N ILE A 48 5.00 -8.12 -9.71
CA ILE A 48 3.82 -8.39 -8.91
C ILE A 48 2.69 -7.42 -9.25
N ILE A 49 3.00 -6.14 -9.38
CA ILE A 49 1.97 -5.15 -9.74
C ILE A 49 1.38 -5.43 -11.10
N GLU A 50 2.20 -5.82 -12.07
CA GLU A 50 1.75 -6.09 -13.42
C GLU A 50 0.84 -7.32 -13.53
N ARG A 51 0.89 -8.22 -12.55
CA ARG A 51 0.00 -9.37 -12.54
C ARG A 51 -1.47 -8.99 -12.38
N GLY A 52 -1.74 -7.87 -11.72
CA GLY A 52 -3.10 -7.39 -11.56
C GLY A 52 -4.02 -8.37 -10.84
N ASP A 53 -3.49 -9.09 -9.85
CA ASP A 53 -4.24 -10.11 -9.11
C ASP A 53 -4.40 -9.72 -7.63
N ARG A 54 -4.89 -10.66 -6.83
CA ARG A 54 -5.10 -10.45 -5.39
C ARG A 54 -3.81 -10.04 -4.68
N THR A 55 -2.68 -10.65 -5.05
CA THR A 55 -1.38 -10.32 -4.47
C THR A 55 -0.95 -8.89 -4.81
N SER A 56 -1.17 -8.47 -6.06
CA SER A 56 -0.87 -7.09 -6.49
C SER A 56 -1.63 -6.08 -5.63
N LEU A 57 -2.91 -6.33 -5.42
CA LEU A 57 -3.76 -5.46 -4.64
C LEU A 57 -3.32 -5.43 -3.17
N ASN A 58 -2.96 -6.61 -2.63
CA ASN A 58 -2.50 -6.71 -1.26
C ASN A 58 -1.22 -5.91 -1.02
N VAL A 59 -0.24 -6.06 -1.90
CA VAL A 59 1.04 -5.35 -1.79
C VAL A 59 0.83 -3.85 -1.83
N LEU A 60 0.01 -3.38 -2.77
CA LEU A 60 -0.26 -1.95 -2.91
C LEU A 60 -0.94 -1.39 -1.64
N ILE A 61 -2.01 -2.03 -1.20
CA ILE A 61 -2.75 -1.57 -0.02
C ILE A 61 -1.85 -1.60 1.21
N HIS A 62 -1.03 -2.64 1.35
CA HIS A 62 -0.09 -2.77 2.47
C HIS A 62 0.84 -1.55 2.56
N GLU A 63 1.46 -1.16 1.45
CA GLU A 63 2.39 -0.03 1.48
C GLU A 63 1.67 1.30 1.67
N VAL A 64 0.49 1.47 1.09
CA VAL A 64 -0.31 2.67 1.32
C VAL A 64 -0.70 2.78 2.80
N LEU A 65 -0.98 1.66 3.46
CA LEU A 65 -1.30 1.68 4.90
C LEU A 65 -0.09 2.10 5.75
N HIS A 66 1.13 1.74 5.36
CA HIS A 66 2.30 2.26 6.06
C HIS A 66 2.36 3.78 5.95
N PHE A 67 2.02 4.33 4.79
CA PHE A 67 1.92 5.78 4.64
C PHE A 67 0.82 6.36 5.54
N VAL A 68 -0.33 5.69 5.63
CA VAL A 68 -1.43 6.14 6.51
C VAL A 68 -0.96 6.17 7.96
N TYR A 69 -0.23 5.16 8.42
CA TYR A 69 0.36 5.16 9.76
C TYR A 69 1.29 6.35 9.96
N TYR A 70 2.13 6.63 8.96
CA TYR A 70 3.02 7.79 9.01
C TYR A 70 2.23 9.10 9.04
N GLN A 71 1.26 9.26 8.14
CA GLN A 71 0.48 10.48 8.00
C GLN A 71 -0.27 10.85 9.27
N TYR A 72 -0.89 9.87 9.91
CA TYR A 72 -1.67 10.10 11.13
C TYR A 72 -0.86 9.90 12.39
N GLN A 73 0.45 9.71 12.25
CA GLN A 73 1.39 9.58 13.36
C GLN A 73 1.03 8.44 14.31
N LEU A 74 0.44 7.38 13.77
CA LEU A 74 0.04 6.23 14.57
C LEU A 74 1.23 5.48 15.15
N ASN A 75 2.42 5.71 14.58
CA ASN A 75 3.65 5.08 15.04
C ASN A 75 4.43 5.89 16.08
N LEU A 76 4.02 7.12 16.40
CA LEU A 76 4.78 7.98 17.31
C LEU A 76 4.64 7.57 18.78
N THR A 77 3.55 6.91 19.13
CA THR A 77 3.30 6.48 20.50
C THR A 77 3.81 5.07 20.78
N LYS A 78 4.44 4.45 19.80
CA LYS A 78 4.90 3.07 19.90
C LYS A 78 6.28 2.99 20.54
N GLN A 79 6.56 1.86 21.18
CA GLN A 79 7.85 1.58 21.76
C GLN A 79 8.81 1.02 20.72
N LEU A 80 10.09 0.88 21.10
CA LEU A 80 11.15 0.58 20.15
C LEU A 80 10.99 -0.71 19.34
N ASP A 81 10.23 -1.68 19.88
CA ASP A 81 10.02 -2.96 19.21
C ASP A 81 8.73 -3.03 18.39
N ASP A 82 8.06 -1.90 18.20
CA ASP A 82 6.73 -1.87 17.61
C ASP A 82 6.69 -1.92 16.08
N GLU A 83 7.83 -1.97 15.40
CA GLU A 83 7.85 -2.16 13.94
C GLU A 83 7.15 -3.46 13.55
N SER A 84 7.41 -4.54 14.30
CA SER A 84 6.75 -5.82 14.02
C SER A 84 5.26 -5.76 14.31
N LYS A 85 4.86 -4.94 15.29
CA LYS A 85 3.46 -4.74 15.61
C LYS A 85 2.75 -3.97 14.51
N GLU A 86 3.35 -2.89 14.01
CA GLU A 86 2.80 -2.15 12.88
C GLU A 86 2.64 -3.07 11.67
N GLU A 87 3.65 -3.89 11.38
CA GLU A 87 3.60 -4.81 10.26
C GLU A 87 2.43 -5.79 10.39
N LYS A 88 2.20 -6.33 11.59
CA LYS A 88 1.06 -7.22 11.84
C LYS A 88 -0.28 -6.50 11.65
N GLU A 89 -0.38 -5.28 12.17
CA GLU A 89 -1.60 -4.49 12.03
C GLU A 89 -1.88 -4.17 10.57
N VAL A 90 -0.86 -3.72 9.85
CA VAL A 90 -0.98 -3.39 8.43
C VAL A 90 -1.38 -4.63 7.63
N ASN A 91 -0.74 -5.77 7.89
CA ASN A 91 -1.10 -7.03 7.23
C ASN A 91 -2.55 -7.40 7.48
N SER A 92 -3.00 -7.30 8.73
CA SER A 92 -4.37 -7.66 9.09
C SER A 92 -5.39 -6.74 8.44
N ILE A 93 -5.13 -5.43 8.44
CA ILE A 93 -6.02 -4.46 7.84
C ILE A 93 -6.07 -4.66 6.32
N ALA A 94 -4.91 -4.83 5.68
CA ALA A 94 -4.85 -5.04 4.24
C ALA A 94 -5.64 -6.29 3.84
N ASN A 95 -5.43 -7.39 4.56
CA ASN A 95 -6.15 -8.64 4.29
C ASN A 95 -7.67 -8.46 4.46
N GLY A 96 -8.08 -7.75 5.51
CA GLY A 96 -9.50 -7.49 5.76
C GLY A 96 -10.14 -6.63 4.67
N VAL A 97 -9.45 -5.60 4.21
CA VAL A 97 -9.93 -4.75 3.13
C VAL A 97 -10.10 -5.56 1.84
N ILE A 98 -9.10 -6.37 1.51
CA ILE A 98 -9.15 -7.19 0.31
C ILE A 98 -10.27 -8.23 0.38
N GLU A 99 -10.41 -8.88 1.53
CA GLU A 99 -11.50 -9.83 1.74
C GLU A 99 -12.85 -9.15 1.54
N MET A 100 -13.04 -7.96 2.10
CA MET A 100 -14.27 -7.20 1.91
C MET A 100 -14.54 -6.92 0.44
N LEU A 101 -13.50 -6.51 -0.31
CA LEU A 101 -13.65 -6.13 -1.71
C LEU A 101 -13.82 -7.32 -2.66
N LEU A 102 -13.15 -8.44 -2.39
CA LEU A 102 -13.13 -9.56 -3.32
C LEU A 102 -14.05 -10.71 -2.94
N ASP A 103 -14.29 -10.90 -1.64
CA ASP A 103 -14.99 -12.08 -1.15
C ASP A 103 -16.39 -11.79 -0.63
N THR A 104 -16.87 -10.54 -0.75
CA THR A 104 -18.21 -10.17 -0.36
C THR A 104 -18.96 -9.46 -1.50
N ASP A 105 -20.25 -9.29 -1.34
CA ASP A 105 -21.09 -8.60 -2.33
C ASP A 105 -20.94 -7.07 -2.27
N LEU A 106 -20.14 -6.54 -1.35
CA LEU A 106 -19.97 -5.10 -1.20
C LEU A 106 -19.20 -4.45 -2.34
N LYS A 107 -18.40 -5.22 -3.07
CA LYS A 107 -17.57 -4.70 -4.15
C LYS A 107 -18.37 -3.87 -5.17
N GLU A 108 -19.50 -4.41 -5.64
CA GLU A 108 -20.27 -3.73 -6.67
C GLU A 108 -20.84 -2.41 -6.17
N TRP A 109 -21.36 -2.40 -4.95
CA TRP A 109 -21.87 -1.17 -4.34
C TRP A 109 -20.77 -0.14 -4.16
N ILE A 110 -19.61 -0.58 -3.66
CA ILE A 110 -18.46 0.32 -3.42
C ILE A 110 -17.99 0.94 -4.73
N LEU A 111 -17.80 0.13 -5.76
CA LEU A 111 -17.33 0.64 -7.06
C LEU A 111 -18.33 1.62 -7.67
N LYS A 112 -19.60 1.30 -7.61
CA LYS A 112 -20.64 2.19 -8.11
C LYS A 112 -20.63 3.51 -7.35
N THR A 113 -20.56 3.45 -6.03
CA THR A 113 -20.57 4.63 -5.18
C THR A 113 -19.36 5.51 -5.46
N ILE A 114 -18.17 4.89 -5.59
CA ILE A 114 -16.94 5.64 -5.90
C ILE A 114 -17.09 6.40 -7.22
N ARG A 115 -17.67 5.78 -8.24
CA ARG A 115 -17.86 6.42 -9.55
C ARG A 115 -18.82 7.61 -9.49
N GLU A 116 -19.77 7.60 -8.56
CA GLU A 116 -20.76 8.65 -8.41
C GLU A 116 -20.32 9.80 -7.51
N ILE A 117 -19.27 9.63 -6.73
CA ILE A 117 -18.70 10.66 -5.88
C ILE A 117 -18.00 11.70 -6.76
N LYS A 118 -18.34 12.96 -6.56
CA LYS A 118 -17.76 14.05 -7.33
C LYS A 118 -16.62 14.73 -6.58
#